data_3fea48fbb9811d5bf2bd32915336622c
#
_entry.id   3fea48fbb9811d5bf2bd32915336622c
#
_cell.length_a   1.000
_cell.length_b   1.000
_cell.length_c   1.000
_cell.angle_alpha   90.00
_cell.angle_beta   90.00
_cell.angle_gamma   90.00
#
_symmetry.space_group_name_H-M   'P 1'
#
loop_
_entity.id
_entity.type
_entity.pdbx_description
1 polymer ?
#
loop_
_entity_poly.entity_id
_entity_poly.type
_entity_poly.pdbx_seq_one_letter_code
_entity_poly.pdbx_strand_id
1 'polypeptide(L)'
;MRRCAARTKNGRQCFNSTRPGSGFCAAHSDQVSTGELLAAAAGAVLGTALSPGLGTIAGGVAGRRLRQWLVDTEKRKVRVFLSFDFDNDRSLRDLMLGQAKHPEAPFEVINHSLMEAAPEPLWESKATAAINRADLVVVLLGRKTNRAQGVLKEVQMARTAGVPIVQIIGYRHREYSPVPRAGRVYAWSQSNLIKLFS
;
A
#
# COMPACT_ATOMS: atom_id res chain seq x y z
N MET A 1 0.54 -17.91 -41.28
CA MET A 1 0.36 -17.78 -39.81
C MET A 1 1.36 -16.75 -39.28
N ARG A 2 0.93 -15.76 -38.51
CA ARG A 2 1.83 -14.75 -37.94
C ARG A 2 2.38 -15.24 -36.61
N ARG A 3 3.64 -14.90 -36.27
CA ARG A 3 4.23 -15.21 -34.97
C ARG A 3 3.79 -14.22 -33.90
N CYS A 4 3.65 -14.69 -32.67
CA CYS A 4 3.30 -13.88 -31.51
C CYS A 4 4.31 -12.72 -31.32
N ALA A 5 3.80 -11.52 -31.08
CA ALA A 5 4.61 -10.31 -30.87
C ALA A 5 5.28 -10.23 -29.48
N ALA A 6 4.85 -11.06 -28.50
CA ALA A 6 5.40 -11.05 -27.16
C ALA A 6 6.86 -11.54 -27.12
N ARG A 7 7.61 -11.04 -26.12
CA ARG A 7 8.96 -11.54 -25.80
C ARG A 7 8.91 -12.44 -24.57
N THR A 8 9.70 -13.51 -24.58
CA THR A 8 9.88 -14.42 -23.44
C THR A 8 10.71 -13.74 -22.34
N LYS A 9 10.72 -14.31 -21.14
CA LYS A 9 11.55 -13.83 -20.00
C LYS A 9 13.04 -13.69 -20.34
N ASN A 10 13.50 -14.40 -21.35
CA ASN A 10 14.92 -14.35 -21.81
C ASN A 10 15.11 -13.37 -22.99
N GLY A 11 14.18 -12.44 -23.23
CA GLY A 11 14.27 -11.43 -24.27
C GLY A 11 14.03 -11.92 -25.70
N ARG A 12 13.85 -13.24 -25.93
CA ARG A 12 13.63 -13.83 -27.26
C ARG A 12 12.16 -13.70 -27.66
N GLN A 13 11.89 -13.57 -28.97
CA GLN A 13 10.52 -13.55 -29.50
C GLN A 13 9.82 -14.90 -29.24
N CYS A 14 8.55 -14.86 -28.88
CA CYS A 14 7.72 -16.05 -28.69
C CYS A 14 7.50 -16.80 -30.02
N PHE A 15 7.72 -18.11 -30.02
CA PHE A 15 7.60 -18.94 -31.22
C PHE A 15 6.17 -19.40 -31.54
N ASN A 16 5.21 -19.18 -30.65
CA ASN A 16 3.84 -19.63 -30.83
C ASN A 16 3.11 -18.81 -31.92
N SER A 17 2.19 -19.45 -32.64
CA SER A 17 1.33 -18.79 -33.62
C SER A 17 0.31 -17.90 -32.94
N THR A 18 -0.04 -16.77 -33.56
CA THR A 18 -1.12 -15.86 -33.08
C THR A 18 -2.49 -16.46 -33.31
N ARG A 19 -3.47 -16.03 -32.50
CA ARG A 19 -4.89 -16.27 -32.77
C ARG A 19 -5.37 -15.39 -33.95
N PRO A 20 -6.40 -15.82 -34.71
CA PRO A 20 -7.01 -14.97 -35.74
C PRO A 20 -7.50 -13.67 -35.12
N GLY A 21 -7.09 -12.53 -35.72
CA GLY A 21 -7.45 -11.19 -35.24
C GLY A 21 -6.63 -10.64 -34.05
N SER A 22 -5.64 -11.39 -33.55
CA SER A 22 -4.78 -10.98 -32.43
C SER A 22 -3.30 -11.00 -32.82
N GLY A 23 -2.51 -10.06 -32.31
CA GLY A 23 -1.05 -10.05 -32.45
C GLY A 23 -0.34 -11.02 -31.46
N PHE A 24 -1.09 -11.70 -30.57
CA PHE A 24 -0.57 -12.52 -29.48
C PHE A 24 -1.08 -13.96 -29.53
N CYS A 25 -0.32 -14.91 -29.01
CA CYS A 25 -0.74 -16.30 -28.85
C CYS A 25 -1.61 -16.47 -27.58
N ALA A 26 -2.18 -17.66 -27.40
CA ALA A 26 -3.06 -17.96 -26.25
C ALA A 26 -2.39 -17.72 -24.88
N ALA A 27 -1.09 -17.96 -24.77
CA ALA A 27 -0.33 -17.75 -23.53
C ALA A 27 0.06 -16.27 -23.25
N HIS A 28 -0.12 -15.38 -24.24
CA HIS A 28 0.21 -13.96 -24.14
C HIS A 28 -0.97 -13.07 -24.53
N SER A 29 -2.19 -13.60 -24.47
CA SER A 29 -3.42 -12.85 -24.80
C SER A 29 -3.66 -11.65 -23.89
N ASP A 30 -3.13 -11.69 -22.67
CA ASP A 30 -3.32 -10.63 -21.66
C ASP A 30 -2.24 -9.54 -21.72
N GLN A 31 -1.25 -9.70 -22.61
CA GLN A 31 -0.27 -8.63 -22.87
C GLN A 31 -0.83 -7.66 -23.90
N VAL A 32 -1.46 -6.60 -23.42
CA VAL A 32 -1.78 -5.43 -24.25
C VAL A 32 -0.46 -4.87 -24.76
N SER A 33 -0.30 -4.76 -26.08
CA SER A 33 0.94 -4.20 -26.64
C SER A 33 1.08 -2.76 -26.17
N THR A 34 2.19 -2.44 -25.55
CA THR A 34 2.56 -1.06 -25.22
C THR A 34 2.52 -0.14 -26.45
N GLY A 35 2.55 -0.69 -27.66
CA GLY A 35 2.39 0.04 -28.92
C GLY A 35 0.97 0.55 -29.15
N GLU A 36 -0.08 -0.17 -28.72
CA GLU A 36 -1.46 0.31 -28.87
C GLU A 36 -1.81 1.42 -27.87
N LEU A 37 -1.23 1.37 -26.67
CA LEU A 37 -1.32 2.46 -25.70
C LEU A 37 -0.57 3.74 -26.19
N LEU A 38 0.57 3.57 -26.86
CA LEU A 38 1.30 4.69 -27.48
C LEU A 38 0.58 5.23 -28.71
N ALA A 39 -0.10 4.40 -29.51
CA ALA A 39 -0.89 4.84 -30.65
C ALA A 39 -2.14 5.63 -30.23
N ALA A 40 -2.78 5.24 -29.12
CA ALA A 40 -3.89 6.02 -28.54
C ALA A 40 -3.42 7.36 -27.97
N ALA A 41 -2.20 7.42 -27.40
CA ALA A 41 -1.58 8.66 -26.95
C ALA A 41 -1.07 9.53 -28.12
N ALA A 42 -0.59 8.93 -29.22
CA ALA A 42 -0.14 9.65 -30.42
C ALA A 42 -1.30 10.23 -31.22
N GLY A 43 -2.49 9.63 -31.21
CA GLY A 43 -3.70 10.16 -31.84
C GLY A 43 -4.16 11.50 -31.24
N ALA A 44 -3.83 11.75 -29.98
CA ALA A 44 -4.12 13.01 -29.29
C ALA A 44 -3.16 14.15 -29.68
N VAL A 45 -2.00 13.83 -30.25
CA VAL A 45 -0.96 14.82 -30.62
C VAL A 45 -1.13 15.31 -32.07
N LEU A 46 -1.69 14.48 -32.96
CA LEU A 46 -1.88 14.86 -34.39
C LEU A 46 -3.05 15.80 -34.63
N GLY A 47 -3.97 15.99 -33.68
CA GLY A 47 -5.06 16.95 -33.76
C GLY A 47 -4.65 18.42 -33.62
N THR A 48 -3.41 18.72 -33.26
CA THR A 48 -2.94 20.08 -32.97
C THR A 48 -2.22 20.77 -34.14
N ALA A 49 -2.07 20.08 -35.30
CA ALA A 49 -1.29 20.60 -36.42
C ALA A 49 -2.09 21.52 -37.41
N LEU A 50 -3.41 21.71 -37.22
CA LEU A 50 -4.25 22.39 -38.21
C LEU A 50 -4.88 23.70 -37.75
N SER A 51 -4.56 24.26 -36.59
CA SER A 51 -5.01 25.61 -36.19
C SER A 51 -4.07 26.24 -35.17
N PRO A 52 -3.17 27.15 -35.58
CA PRO A 52 -2.34 27.90 -34.65
C PRO A 52 -3.22 28.93 -33.91
N GLY A 53 -3.49 28.70 -32.64
CA GLY A 53 -4.13 29.64 -31.73
C GLY A 53 -5.15 29.10 -30.74
N LEU A 54 -5.94 28.07 -31.09
CA LEU A 54 -6.98 27.51 -30.19
C LEU A 54 -6.60 26.17 -29.58
N GLY A 55 -5.69 25.40 -30.19
CA GLY A 55 -5.32 24.07 -29.74
C GLY A 55 -4.41 23.99 -28.48
N THR A 56 -3.59 25.03 -28.27
CA THR A 56 -2.59 25.07 -27.19
C THR A 56 -3.21 25.26 -25.81
N ILE A 57 -4.32 25.98 -25.70
CA ILE A 57 -5.00 26.24 -24.42
C ILE A 57 -5.78 24.99 -23.97
N ALA A 58 -6.51 24.36 -24.90
CA ALA A 58 -7.30 23.18 -24.62
C ALA A 58 -6.42 21.95 -24.29
N GLY A 59 -5.31 21.74 -25.00
CA GLY A 59 -4.34 20.68 -24.76
C GLY A 59 -3.61 20.82 -23.42
N GLY A 60 -3.26 22.06 -23.04
CA GLY A 60 -2.60 22.35 -21.77
C GLY A 60 -3.48 22.11 -20.53
N VAL A 61 -4.77 22.40 -20.63
CA VAL A 61 -5.74 22.17 -19.52
C VAL A 61 -6.12 20.69 -19.42
N ALA A 62 -6.37 20.04 -20.55
CA ALA A 62 -6.68 18.61 -20.59
C ALA A 62 -5.49 17.76 -20.15
N GLY A 63 -4.27 18.09 -20.58
CA GLY A 63 -3.05 17.39 -20.14
C GLY A 63 -2.73 17.59 -18.65
N ARG A 64 -2.99 18.78 -18.10
CA ARG A 64 -2.88 19.02 -16.65
C ARG A 64 -3.93 18.28 -15.85
N ARG A 65 -5.18 18.25 -16.29
CA ARG A 65 -6.26 17.49 -15.64
C ARG A 65 -6.01 15.98 -15.72
N LEU A 66 -5.51 15.48 -16.85
CA LEU A 66 -5.16 14.07 -17.00
C LEU A 66 -3.98 13.69 -16.09
N ARG A 67 -2.94 14.53 -15.98
CA ARG A 67 -1.85 14.33 -15.03
C ARG A 67 -2.33 14.40 -13.58
N GLN A 68 -3.16 15.39 -13.26
CA GLN A 68 -3.77 15.51 -11.93
C GLN A 68 -4.59 14.26 -11.62
N TRP A 69 -5.43 13.80 -12.55
CA TRP A 69 -6.21 12.58 -12.39
C TRP A 69 -5.34 11.32 -12.25
N LEU A 70 -4.23 11.19 -13.00
CA LEU A 70 -3.27 10.10 -12.88
C LEU A 70 -2.51 10.14 -11.55
N VAL A 71 -2.20 11.31 -11.02
CA VAL A 71 -1.58 11.50 -9.70
C VAL A 71 -2.59 11.25 -8.57
N ASP A 72 -3.83 11.70 -8.72
CA ASP A 72 -4.90 11.46 -7.75
C ASP A 72 -5.37 10.00 -7.71
N THR A 73 -5.01 9.20 -8.73
CA THR A 73 -5.30 7.75 -8.80
C THR A 73 -4.21 6.92 -8.11
N GLU A 74 -3.09 7.48 -7.70
CA GLU A 74 -2.23 6.85 -6.68
C GLU A 74 -3.01 6.86 -5.37
N LYS A 75 -3.70 5.77 -5.11
CA LYS A 75 -4.49 5.55 -3.89
C LYS A 75 -3.55 5.79 -2.70
N ARG A 76 -3.75 6.91 -2.00
CA ARG A 76 -2.93 7.30 -0.85
C ARG A 76 -2.88 6.13 0.12
N LYS A 77 -1.69 5.66 0.43
CA LYS A 77 -1.48 4.59 1.40
C LYS A 77 -1.97 5.02 2.78
N VAL A 78 -2.65 4.11 3.48
CA VAL A 78 -3.07 4.32 4.86
C VAL A 78 -1.84 4.43 5.76
N ARG A 79 -1.71 5.52 6.48
CA ARG A 79 -0.60 5.74 7.42
C ARG A 79 -0.86 5.00 8.72
N VAL A 80 -0.01 4.02 9.00
CA VAL A 80 -0.16 3.12 10.13
C VAL A 80 0.87 3.42 11.21
N PHE A 81 0.42 3.54 12.46
CA PHE A 81 1.28 3.43 13.64
C PHE A 81 1.22 1.99 14.15
N LEU A 82 2.39 1.33 14.31
CA LEU A 82 2.48 -0.02 14.85
C LEU A 82 2.74 -0.01 16.34
N SER A 83 1.81 -0.58 17.10
CA SER A 83 1.94 -0.84 18.54
C SER A 83 2.19 -2.32 18.79
N PHE A 84 3.22 -2.67 19.54
CA PHE A 84 3.60 -4.06 19.83
C PHE A 84 4.43 -4.16 21.12
N ASP A 85 4.46 -5.34 21.71
CA ASP A 85 5.35 -5.62 22.86
C ASP A 85 6.81 -5.64 22.36
N PHE A 86 7.53 -4.59 22.70
CA PHE A 86 8.88 -4.37 22.22
C PHE A 86 9.84 -5.51 22.65
N ASP A 87 9.69 -6.04 23.84
CA ASP A 87 10.59 -7.08 24.36
C ASP A 87 10.33 -8.45 23.74
N ASN A 88 9.07 -8.73 23.36
CA ASN A 88 8.65 -10.06 22.97
C ASN A 88 8.26 -10.22 21.49
N ASP A 89 7.89 -9.14 20.80
CA ASP A 89 7.20 -9.21 19.51
C ASP A 89 7.89 -8.43 18.37
N ARG A 90 9.20 -8.17 18.48
CA ARG A 90 10.00 -7.47 17.43
C ARG A 90 9.88 -8.16 16.06
N SER A 91 9.85 -9.49 16.04
CA SER A 91 9.68 -10.23 14.79
C SER A 91 8.37 -9.94 14.07
N LEU A 92 7.28 -9.70 14.82
CA LEU A 92 5.99 -9.31 14.23
C LEU A 92 6.08 -7.93 13.58
N ARG A 93 6.74 -6.96 14.24
CA ARG A 93 7.04 -5.66 13.67
C ARG A 93 7.79 -5.79 12.35
N ASP A 94 8.87 -6.58 12.33
CA ASP A 94 9.74 -6.72 11.16
C ASP A 94 8.99 -7.34 9.97
N LEU A 95 8.12 -8.32 10.23
CA LEU A 95 7.23 -8.88 9.22
C LEU A 95 6.26 -7.83 8.65
N MET A 96 5.63 -7.02 9.50
CA MET A 96 4.70 -5.97 9.05
C MET A 96 5.43 -4.88 8.27
N LEU A 97 6.63 -4.47 8.71
CA LEU A 97 7.47 -3.54 7.96
C LEU A 97 7.90 -4.10 6.60
N GLY A 98 8.20 -5.42 6.55
CA GLY A 98 8.49 -6.10 5.29
C GLY A 98 7.31 -6.04 4.32
N GLN A 99 6.09 -6.26 4.79
CA GLN A 99 4.88 -6.16 3.97
C GLN A 99 4.61 -4.71 3.51
N ALA A 100 4.83 -3.71 4.36
CA ALA A 100 4.64 -2.30 4.01
C ALA A 100 5.60 -1.82 2.90
N LYS A 101 6.77 -2.47 2.76
CA LYS A 101 7.74 -2.17 1.70
C LYS A 101 7.33 -2.70 0.32
N HIS A 102 6.33 -3.57 0.23
CA HIS A 102 5.86 -4.06 -1.06
C HIS A 102 5.28 -2.89 -1.88
N PRO A 103 5.58 -2.76 -3.18
CA PRO A 103 5.07 -1.65 -4.01
C PRO A 103 3.54 -1.53 -3.98
N GLU A 104 2.85 -2.66 -3.99
CA GLU A 104 1.38 -2.74 -3.97
C GLU A 104 0.77 -2.74 -2.56
N ALA A 105 1.57 -2.51 -1.51
CA ALA A 105 1.02 -2.43 -0.15
C ALA A 105 0.07 -1.24 -0.03
N PRO A 106 -1.17 -1.44 0.45
CA PRO A 106 -2.15 -0.37 0.59
C PRO A 106 -1.89 0.52 1.81
N PHE A 107 -0.86 0.26 2.57
CA PHE A 107 -0.49 0.99 3.77
C PHE A 107 1.02 1.28 3.81
N GLU A 108 1.36 2.28 4.60
CA GLU A 108 2.73 2.59 4.98
C GLU A 108 2.85 2.68 6.50
N VAL A 109 3.97 2.24 7.03
CA VAL A 109 4.26 2.38 8.47
C VAL A 109 5.02 3.68 8.68
N ILE A 110 4.36 4.67 9.26
CA ILE A 110 4.94 5.99 9.51
C ILE A 110 5.79 6.05 10.78
N ASN A 111 5.49 5.17 11.73
CA ASN A 111 6.29 4.99 12.92
C ASN A 111 5.97 3.66 13.60
N HIS A 112 6.91 3.17 14.37
CA HIS A 112 6.77 2.01 15.23
C HIS A 112 7.43 2.31 16.57
N SER A 113 7.07 1.54 17.58
CA SER A 113 7.51 1.65 18.96
C SER A 113 8.88 2.33 19.13
N LEU A 114 8.88 3.47 19.78
CA LEU A 114 10.05 4.34 19.97
C LEU A 114 10.78 4.05 21.28
N MET A 115 10.40 2.98 22.01
CA MET A 115 10.93 2.71 23.34
C MET A 115 12.45 2.47 23.38
N GLU A 116 13.08 2.17 22.22
CA GLU A 116 14.52 1.85 22.20
C GLU A 116 15.44 3.06 22.45
N ALA A 117 14.98 4.28 22.27
CA ALA A 117 15.91 5.40 22.11
C ALA A 117 15.67 6.60 23.03
N ALA A 118 14.72 6.55 23.96
CA ALA A 118 14.44 7.76 24.74
C ALA A 118 13.97 7.47 26.18
N PRO A 119 14.35 8.34 27.14
CA PRO A 119 13.76 8.36 28.47
C PRO A 119 12.22 8.46 28.39
N GLU A 120 11.53 7.88 29.36
CA GLU A 120 10.06 7.67 29.32
C GLU A 120 9.23 8.92 28.95
N PRO A 121 9.49 10.13 29.47
CA PRO A 121 8.73 11.33 29.09
C PRO A 121 8.90 11.71 27.61
N LEU A 122 10.08 11.50 27.06
CA LEU A 122 10.39 11.84 25.68
C LEU A 122 9.77 10.83 24.70
N TRP A 123 9.69 9.56 25.11
CA TRP A 123 9.01 8.53 24.34
C TRP A 123 7.52 8.80 24.20
N GLU A 124 6.82 9.13 25.29
CA GLU A 124 5.39 9.43 25.27
C GLU A 124 5.04 10.59 24.35
N SER A 125 5.82 11.65 24.39
CA SER A 125 5.66 12.82 23.50
C SER A 125 5.82 12.43 22.03
N LYS A 126 6.85 11.64 21.69
CA LYS A 126 7.09 11.15 20.33
C LYS A 126 5.99 10.20 19.85
N ALA A 127 5.56 9.28 20.72
CA ALA A 127 4.47 8.34 20.40
C ALA A 127 3.15 9.10 20.13
N THR A 128 2.81 10.07 20.98
CA THR A 128 1.62 10.91 20.80
C THR A 128 1.68 11.68 19.47
N ALA A 129 2.82 12.30 19.16
CA ALA A 129 2.99 13.02 17.90
C ALA A 129 2.89 12.10 16.67
N ALA A 130 3.38 10.86 16.76
CA ALA A 130 3.29 9.87 15.69
C ALA A 130 1.85 9.36 15.52
N ILE A 131 1.17 9.03 16.62
CA ILE A 131 -0.22 8.58 16.62
C ILE A 131 -1.14 9.64 16.01
N ASN A 132 -0.96 10.92 16.37
CA ASN A 132 -1.76 12.02 15.80
C ASN A 132 -1.60 12.19 14.27
N ARG A 133 -0.53 11.65 13.68
CA ARG A 133 -0.32 11.66 12.22
C ARG A 133 -0.78 10.39 11.52
N ALA A 134 -1.13 9.36 12.30
CA ALA A 134 -1.59 8.08 11.77
C ALA A 134 -3.07 8.16 11.35
N ASP A 135 -3.42 7.43 10.32
CA ASP A 135 -4.81 7.19 9.93
C ASP A 135 -5.39 5.99 10.70
N LEU A 136 -4.51 5.07 11.17
CA LEU A 136 -4.88 3.86 11.90
C LEU A 136 -3.75 3.42 12.83
N VAL A 137 -4.10 3.01 14.05
CA VAL A 137 -3.20 2.30 14.96
C VAL A 137 -3.44 0.80 14.85
N VAL A 138 -2.39 0.04 14.58
CA VAL A 138 -2.41 -1.42 14.51
C VAL A 138 -1.65 -2.00 15.70
N VAL A 139 -2.35 -2.73 16.56
CA VAL A 139 -1.76 -3.47 17.67
C VAL A 139 -1.44 -4.89 17.20
N LEU A 140 -0.16 -5.27 17.21
CA LEU A 140 0.28 -6.63 16.89
C LEU A 140 0.20 -7.50 18.13
N LEU A 141 -0.72 -8.48 18.13
CA LEU A 141 -0.97 -9.35 19.26
C LEU A 141 0.02 -10.52 19.30
N GLY A 142 0.87 -10.51 20.30
CA GLY A 142 1.66 -11.65 20.75
C GLY A 142 1.13 -12.21 22.07
N ARG A 143 1.97 -12.98 22.79
CA ARG A 143 1.54 -13.67 24.00
C ARG A 143 1.32 -12.76 25.21
N LYS A 144 2.06 -11.65 25.29
CA LYS A 144 2.06 -10.75 26.45
C LYS A 144 1.64 -9.32 26.11
N THR A 145 1.29 -9.05 24.87
CA THR A 145 0.97 -7.70 24.37
C THR A 145 -0.12 -7.01 25.20
N ASN A 146 -1.10 -7.78 25.70
CA ASN A 146 -2.18 -7.25 26.54
C ASN A 146 -1.71 -6.74 27.92
N ARG A 147 -0.49 -7.02 28.32
CA ARG A 147 0.13 -6.60 29.60
C ARG A 147 1.30 -5.64 29.38
N ALA A 148 1.71 -5.41 28.14
CA ALA A 148 2.83 -4.54 27.82
C ALA A 148 2.46 -3.07 28.09
N GLN A 149 3.11 -2.45 29.07
CA GLN A 149 2.79 -1.08 29.52
C GLN A 149 2.86 -0.06 28.38
N GLY A 150 3.86 -0.19 27.49
CA GLY A 150 3.98 0.67 26.30
C GLY A 150 2.75 0.58 25.40
N VAL A 151 2.28 -0.64 25.11
CA VAL A 151 1.08 -0.86 24.29
C VAL A 151 -0.17 -0.28 24.94
N LEU A 152 -0.35 -0.48 26.25
CA LEU A 152 -1.50 0.07 26.97
C LEU A 152 -1.54 1.59 26.94
N LYS A 153 -0.37 2.25 27.08
CA LYS A 153 -0.23 3.71 26.95
C LYS A 153 -0.52 4.17 25.52
N GLU A 154 0.04 3.50 24.51
CA GLU A 154 -0.21 3.82 23.09
C GLU A 154 -1.68 3.69 22.70
N VAL A 155 -2.35 2.64 23.16
CA VAL A 155 -3.81 2.47 22.99
C VAL A 155 -4.58 3.62 23.65
N GLN A 156 -4.19 4.04 24.85
CA GLN A 156 -4.82 5.18 25.52
C GLN A 156 -4.59 6.48 24.75
N MET A 157 -3.37 6.74 24.26
CA MET A 157 -3.05 7.91 23.44
C MET A 157 -3.90 7.94 22.16
N ALA A 158 -3.99 6.81 21.44
CA ALA A 158 -4.79 6.71 20.21
C ALA A 158 -6.28 6.98 20.48
N ARG A 159 -6.81 6.47 21.58
CA ARG A 159 -8.20 6.75 21.99
C ARG A 159 -8.45 8.23 22.32
N THR A 160 -7.51 8.83 23.04
CA THR A 160 -7.59 10.27 23.37
C THR A 160 -7.52 11.14 22.11
N ALA A 161 -6.70 10.71 21.12
CA ALA A 161 -6.56 11.36 19.82
C ALA A 161 -7.73 11.09 18.86
N GLY A 162 -8.64 10.16 19.19
CA GLY A 162 -9.73 9.75 18.30
C GLY A 162 -9.27 8.95 17.08
N VAL A 163 -8.03 8.42 17.08
CA VAL A 163 -7.47 7.61 15.97
C VAL A 163 -8.05 6.19 16.07
N PRO A 164 -8.58 5.63 14.97
CA PRO A 164 -9.06 4.25 14.94
C PRO A 164 -7.99 3.25 15.35
N ILE A 165 -8.38 2.18 16.05
CA ILE A 165 -7.48 1.13 16.51
C ILE A 165 -8.00 -0.24 16.09
N VAL A 166 -7.12 -1.10 15.59
CA VAL A 166 -7.40 -2.52 15.32
C VAL A 166 -6.29 -3.38 15.89
N GLN A 167 -6.60 -4.66 16.11
CA GLN A 167 -5.65 -5.64 16.62
C GLN A 167 -5.46 -6.73 15.57
N ILE A 168 -4.21 -7.14 15.33
CA ILE A 168 -3.87 -8.21 14.40
C ILE A 168 -3.16 -9.33 15.15
N ILE A 169 -3.67 -10.57 15.03
CA ILE A 169 -3.08 -11.77 15.66
C ILE A 169 -1.75 -12.07 14.98
N GLY A 170 -0.63 -11.95 15.73
CA GLY A 170 0.70 -12.14 15.20
C GLY A 170 1.07 -13.58 14.94
N TYR A 171 0.65 -14.51 15.81
CA TYR A 171 1.04 -15.92 15.76
C TYR A 171 -0.17 -16.85 15.64
N ARG A 172 -0.29 -17.57 14.53
CA ARG A 172 -1.46 -18.40 14.18
C ARG A 172 -1.81 -19.48 15.20
N HIS A 173 -0.83 -20.02 15.93
CA HIS A 173 -0.98 -21.19 16.80
C HIS A 173 -0.58 -20.90 18.24
N ARG A 174 -0.53 -19.64 18.65
CA ARG A 174 -0.18 -19.26 20.02
C ARG A 174 -1.38 -18.63 20.71
N GLU A 175 -1.47 -18.86 22.01
CA GLU A 175 -2.41 -18.15 22.85
C GLU A 175 -2.11 -16.66 22.85
N TYR A 176 -3.14 -15.87 22.73
CA TYR A 176 -3.11 -14.42 22.84
C TYR A 176 -4.32 -13.95 23.64
N SER A 177 -4.19 -12.83 24.29
CA SER A 177 -5.33 -12.12 24.88
C SER A 177 -5.45 -10.74 24.22
N PRO A 178 -6.66 -10.34 23.80
CA PRO A 178 -6.86 -9.03 23.25
C PRO A 178 -6.46 -7.93 24.23
N VAL A 179 -5.91 -6.84 23.71
CA VAL A 179 -5.64 -5.64 24.48
C VAL A 179 -6.98 -4.94 24.74
N PRO A 180 -7.31 -4.62 26.01
CA PRO A 180 -8.57 -3.96 26.32
C PRO A 180 -8.73 -2.62 25.58
N ARG A 181 -9.92 -2.37 25.05
CA ARG A 181 -10.27 -1.12 24.37
C ARG A 181 -9.45 -0.78 23.12
N ALA A 182 -8.71 -1.74 22.56
CA ALA A 182 -7.90 -1.58 21.36
C ALA A 182 -8.64 -1.97 20.05
N GLY A 183 -9.96 -1.95 20.06
CA GLY A 183 -10.77 -2.22 18.87
C GLY A 183 -10.86 -3.71 18.51
N ARG A 184 -11.29 -3.98 17.28
CA ARG A 184 -11.56 -5.33 16.78
C ARG A 184 -10.29 -6.11 16.51
N VAL A 185 -10.35 -7.44 16.74
CA VAL A 185 -9.26 -8.38 16.46
C VAL A 185 -9.44 -9.00 15.07
N TYR A 186 -8.37 -9.07 14.31
CA TYR A 186 -8.32 -9.67 12.98
C TYR A 186 -7.20 -10.71 12.90
N ALA A 187 -7.43 -11.77 12.13
CA ALA A 187 -6.37 -12.69 11.78
C ALA A 187 -5.41 -12.02 10.78
N TRP A 188 -4.13 -12.28 10.90
CA TRP A 188 -3.12 -11.81 9.94
C TRP A 188 -3.26 -12.59 8.64
N SER A 189 -3.97 -12.03 7.69
CA SER A 189 -4.16 -12.57 6.35
C SER A 189 -4.17 -11.44 5.33
N GLN A 190 -3.74 -11.74 4.09
CA GLN A 190 -3.73 -10.75 3.01
C GLN A 190 -5.13 -10.14 2.79
N SER A 191 -6.19 -10.96 2.85
CA SER A 191 -7.57 -10.50 2.68
C SER A 191 -8.01 -9.52 3.77
N ASN A 192 -7.61 -9.75 5.04
CA ASN A 192 -7.92 -8.84 6.12
C ASN A 192 -7.11 -7.54 6.02
N LEU A 193 -5.83 -7.62 5.64
CA LEU A 193 -5.00 -6.43 5.44
C LEU A 193 -5.56 -5.55 4.31
N ILE A 194 -5.96 -6.15 3.18
CA ILE A 194 -6.62 -5.40 2.10
C ILE A 194 -7.88 -4.70 2.61
N LYS A 195 -8.76 -5.41 3.35
CA LYS A 195 -9.99 -4.83 3.90
C LYS A 195 -9.77 -3.71 4.92
N LEU A 196 -8.69 -3.79 5.69
CA LEU A 196 -8.38 -2.79 6.71
C LEU A 196 -7.74 -1.52 6.13
N PHE A 197 -7.05 -1.66 5.00
CA PHE A 197 -6.26 -0.57 4.42
C PHE A 197 -6.79 -0.11 3.04
N SER A 198 -8.02 -0.53 2.66
CA SER A 198 -8.65 -0.14 1.37
C SER A 198 -9.57 1.04 1.49
#